data_e9ae7178fdba3c76f4ca46a68bccde32
#
_entry.id   e9ae7178fdba3c76f4ca46a68bccde32
#
_cell.length_a   1.000
_cell.length_b   1.000
_cell.length_c   1.000
_cell.angle_alpha   90.00
_cell.angle_beta   90.00
_cell.angle_gamma   90.00
#
_symmetry.space_group_name_H-M   'P 1'
#
loop_
_entity.id
_entity.type
_entity.pdbx_description
1 polymer ?
#
loop_
_entity_poly.entity_id
_entity_poly.type
_entity_poly.pdbx_seq_one_letter_code
_entity_poly.pdbx_strand_id
1 'polypeptide(L)'
;MFGVNDIPKFFLAFFLVLPIISFVHEAGHVFFAWLMGGRNIKVSVGSGDVLFRLGMLEVRKYYFWYGLCSFDSLKRNHRLANILIFAGGALFNAIAAVVVIYLIENNTIQPNLATYQFTYFSLYYIFFALLPMPYPGGSSSDGKIILDLIRNKKQLGERTYRIQWNNEEKQWCVLNDDQELVQAFEDEEQALTKAHEVAQSNRPSRLINIKNGKEVEVQNYPRIPL
;
A
#
# COMPACT_ATOMS: atom_id res chain seq x y z
N MET A 1 -34.59 14.90 5.72
CA MET A 1 -34.12 16.28 5.55
C MET A 1 -33.06 16.51 6.61
N PHE A 2 -31.89 17.04 6.26
CA PHE A 2 -30.82 17.31 7.22
C PHE A 2 -31.25 18.42 8.18
N GLY A 3 -31.13 18.20 9.47
CA GLY A 3 -31.57 19.13 10.52
C GLY A 3 -30.48 19.35 11.57
N VAL A 4 -30.70 20.30 12.47
CA VAL A 4 -29.75 20.64 13.55
C VAL A 4 -29.37 19.43 14.39
N ASN A 5 -30.30 18.47 14.61
CA ASN A 5 -30.06 17.23 15.34
C ASN A 5 -29.14 16.25 14.60
N ASP A 6 -28.83 16.48 13.35
CA ASP A 6 -27.91 15.62 12.58
C ASP A 6 -26.45 16.11 12.67
N ILE A 7 -26.23 17.32 13.15
CA ILE A 7 -24.90 17.89 13.33
C ILE A 7 -24.03 17.05 14.27
N PRO A 8 -24.47 16.64 15.47
CA PRO A 8 -23.68 15.75 16.34
C PRO A 8 -23.40 14.40 15.70
N LYS A 9 -24.33 13.85 14.91
CA LYS A 9 -24.14 12.59 14.18
C LYS A 9 -23.07 12.71 13.11
N PHE A 10 -23.01 13.85 12.42
CA PHE A 10 -21.96 14.17 11.46
C PHE A 10 -20.58 14.23 12.15
N PHE A 11 -20.48 14.93 13.28
CA PHE A 11 -19.23 14.99 14.04
C PHE A 11 -18.78 13.61 14.52
N LEU A 12 -19.70 12.77 15.01
CA LEU A 12 -19.41 11.39 15.40
C LEU A 12 -18.83 10.60 14.22
N ALA A 13 -19.48 10.66 13.06
CA ALA A 13 -19.01 9.98 11.87
C ALA A 13 -17.61 10.44 11.46
N PHE A 14 -17.40 11.75 11.37
CA PHE A 14 -16.20 12.32 10.78
C PHE A 14 -14.98 12.24 11.72
N PHE A 15 -15.15 12.49 13.01
CA PHE A 15 -14.04 12.57 13.96
C PHE A 15 -13.79 11.27 14.75
N LEU A 16 -14.70 10.30 14.68
CA LEU A 16 -14.53 9.04 15.39
C LEU A 16 -14.66 7.84 14.46
N VAL A 17 -15.78 7.69 13.74
CA VAL A 17 -16.06 6.48 12.97
C VAL A 17 -15.12 6.35 11.77
N LEU A 18 -14.97 7.39 10.96
CA LEU A 18 -14.10 7.37 9.78
C LEU A 18 -12.62 7.16 10.14
N PRO A 19 -12.03 7.80 11.17
CA PRO A 19 -10.68 7.47 11.63
C PRO A 19 -10.50 6.02 12.04
N ILE A 20 -11.49 5.41 12.75
CA ILE A 20 -11.44 3.99 13.11
C ILE A 20 -11.44 3.11 11.85
N ILE A 21 -12.31 3.41 10.88
CA ILE A 21 -12.38 2.67 9.61
C ILE A 21 -11.07 2.80 8.83
N SER A 22 -10.50 4.00 8.77
CA SER A 22 -9.20 4.24 8.14
C SER A 22 -8.09 3.45 8.85
N PHE A 23 -8.07 3.44 10.19
CA PHE A 23 -7.10 2.67 10.95
C PHE A 23 -7.22 1.16 10.70
N VAL A 24 -8.44 0.61 10.65
CA VAL A 24 -8.69 -0.79 10.30
C VAL A 24 -8.19 -1.10 8.89
N HIS A 25 -8.40 -0.19 7.95
CA HIS A 25 -7.91 -0.31 6.58
C HIS A 25 -6.39 -0.39 6.53
N GLU A 26 -5.70 0.57 7.16
CA GLU A 26 -4.23 0.58 7.21
C GLU A 26 -3.66 -0.65 7.93
N ALA A 27 -4.35 -1.14 8.97
CA ALA A 27 -3.96 -2.37 9.65
C ALA A 27 -3.99 -3.59 8.71
N GLY A 28 -4.88 -3.62 7.73
CA GLY A 28 -4.91 -4.64 6.69
C GLY A 28 -3.66 -4.62 5.80
N HIS A 29 -3.23 -3.44 5.36
CA HIS A 29 -1.98 -3.29 4.61
C HIS A 29 -0.76 -3.74 5.43
N VAL A 30 -0.70 -3.31 6.70
CA VAL A 30 0.37 -3.69 7.63
C VAL A 30 0.45 -5.20 7.81
N PHE A 31 -0.70 -5.84 8.04
CA PHE A 31 -0.77 -7.28 8.26
C PHE A 31 -0.18 -8.05 7.08
N PHE A 32 -0.59 -7.74 5.87
CA PHE A 32 -0.06 -8.42 4.68
C PHE A 32 1.38 -8.02 4.36
N ALA A 33 1.79 -6.76 4.57
CA ALA A 33 3.18 -6.35 4.43
C ALA A 33 4.08 -7.10 5.42
N TRP A 34 3.65 -7.24 6.68
CA TRP A 34 4.37 -8.01 7.69
C TRP A 34 4.44 -9.51 7.32
N LEU A 35 3.33 -10.10 6.87
CA LEU A 35 3.27 -11.50 6.41
C LEU A 35 4.22 -11.77 5.23
N MET A 36 4.43 -10.77 4.36
CA MET A 36 5.37 -10.82 3.24
C MET A 36 6.82 -10.49 3.64
N GLY A 37 7.08 -10.32 4.94
CA GLY A 37 8.41 -10.03 5.48
C GLY A 37 8.86 -8.59 5.23
N GLY A 38 7.91 -7.65 5.32
CA GLY A 38 8.16 -6.21 5.19
C GLY A 38 9.12 -5.70 6.26
N ARG A 39 10.04 -4.80 5.87
CA ARG A 39 10.97 -4.12 6.77
C ARG A 39 10.55 -2.66 6.94
N ASN A 40 10.80 -2.12 8.13
CA ASN A 40 10.51 -0.72 8.47
C ASN A 40 9.06 -0.31 8.12
N ILE A 41 8.11 -1.19 8.45
CA ILE A 41 6.69 -0.89 8.24
C ILE A 41 6.31 0.28 9.14
N LYS A 42 5.70 1.31 8.54
CA LYS A 42 5.19 2.49 9.24
C LYS A 42 3.74 2.73 8.84
N VAL A 43 2.95 3.12 9.82
CA VAL A 43 1.55 3.53 9.61
C VAL A 43 1.43 4.98 10.03
N SER A 44 0.97 5.81 9.13
CA SER A 44 0.66 7.20 9.43
C SER A 44 -0.85 7.38 9.37
N VAL A 45 -1.44 7.90 10.44
CA VAL A 45 -2.86 8.25 10.51
C VAL A 45 -2.98 9.76 10.52
N GLY A 46 -3.63 10.28 9.49
CA GLY A 46 -3.80 11.72 9.30
C GLY A 46 -2.73 12.39 8.44
N SER A 47 -2.87 13.68 8.28
CA SER A 47 -1.96 14.57 7.55
C SER A 47 -1.50 15.75 8.41
N GLY A 48 -0.53 16.53 7.92
CA GLY A 48 0.07 17.64 8.66
C GLY A 48 1.16 17.21 9.63
N ASP A 49 1.41 18.03 10.66
CA ASP A 49 2.47 17.82 11.64
C ASP A 49 2.22 16.56 12.47
N VAL A 50 3.31 15.89 12.86
CA VAL A 50 3.25 14.71 13.72
C VAL A 50 2.89 15.13 15.14
N LEU A 51 1.81 14.57 15.68
CA LEU A 51 1.43 14.79 17.07
C LEU A 51 2.20 13.87 18.03
N PHE A 52 2.25 12.58 17.69
CA PHE A 52 3.03 11.59 18.44
C PHE A 52 3.37 10.36 17.57
N ARG A 53 4.38 9.62 18.04
CA ARG A 53 4.82 8.35 17.46
C ARG A 53 4.82 7.25 18.51
N LEU A 54 4.26 6.10 18.14
CA LEU A 54 4.26 4.91 19.00
C LEU A 54 4.71 3.69 18.16
N GLY A 55 5.99 3.35 18.24
CA GLY A 55 6.57 2.30 17.44
C GLY A 55 6.42 2.56 15.95
N MET A 56 5.66 1.70 15.23
CA MET A 56 5.38 1.86 13.80
C MET A 56 4.23 2.85 13.50
N LEU A 57 3.46 3.25 14.51
CA LEU A 57 2.31 4.16 14.35
C LEU A 57 2.73 5.61 14.53
N GLU A 58 2.38 6.44 13.56
CA GLU A 58 2.52 7.88 13.58
C GLU A 58 1.14 8.52 13.47
N VAL A 59 0.73 9.31 14.47
CA VAL A 59 -0.52 10.05 14.43
C VAL A 59 -0.23 11.52 14.14
N ARG A 60 -0.94 12.06 13.17
CA ARG A 60 -0.77 13.43 12.67
C ARG A 60 -1.94 14.33 13.05
N LYS A 61 -1.77 15.64 12.92
CA LYS A 61 -2.69 16.68 13.36
C LYS A 61 -4.10 16.52 12.82
N TYR A 62 -4.24 16.20 11.54
CA TYR A 62 -5.52 15.96 10.87
C TYR A 62 -5.80 14.46 10.75
N TYR A 63 -5.87 13.75 11.89
CA TYR A 63 -5.99 12.30 12.00
C TYR A 63 -7.23 11.70 11.30
N PHE A 64 -8.23 12.53 11.02
CA PHE A 64 -9.49 12.15 10.39
C PHE A 64 -9.45 12.21 8.85
N TRP A 65 -8.34 12.68 8.25
CA TRP A 65 -8.32 12.98 6.82
C TRP A 65 -7.73 11.86 5.96
N TYR A 66 -6.76 11.09 6.45
CA TYR A 66 -5.98 10.20 5.61
C TYR A 66 -5.25 9.15 6.43
N GLY A 67 -5.07 7.95 5.85
CA GLY A 67 -4.21 6.90 6.39
C GLY A 67 -3.14 6.50 5.36
N LEU A 68 -2.01 6.01 5.83
CA LEU A 68 -0.90 5.59 4.99
C LEU A 68 -0.11 4.47 5.64
N CYS A 69 -0.01 3.33 4.97
CA CYS A 69 0.96 2.30 5.27
C CYS A 69 2.16 2.40 4.32
N SER A 70 3.36 2.44 4.87
CA SER A 70 4.61 2.42 4.11
C SER A 70 5.56 1.35 4.62
N PHE A 71 6.41 0.83 3.75
CA PHE A 71 7.45 -0.15 4.08
C PHE A 71 8.62 -0.01 3.12
N ASP A 72 9.81 -0.35 3.58
CA ASP A 72 11.01 -0.20 2.75
C ASP A 72 11.13 -1.33 1.73
N SER A 73 11.20 -2.57 2.18
CA SER A 73 11.37 -3.74 1.32
C SER A 73 10.49 -4.89 1.78
N LEU A 74 10.26 -5.85 0.88
CA LEU A 74 9.55 -7.09 1.15
C LEU A 74 10.50 -8.26 0.92
N LYS A 75 10.53 -9.21 1.84
CA LYS A 75 11.26 -10.47 1.63
C LYS A 75 10.63 -11.28 0.49
N ARG A 76 9.30 -11.24 0.40
CA ARG A 76 8.51 -11.87 -0.67
C ARG A 76 7.91 -10.77 -1.56
N ASN A 77 8.72 -10.23 -2.49
CA ASN A 77 8.28 -9.16 -3.38
C ASN A 77 7.92 -9.73 -4.76
N HIS A 78 6.74 -10.27 -4.89
CA HIS A 78 6.18 -10.74 -6.16
C HIS A 78 4.76 -10.18 -6.36
N ARG A 79 4.24 -10.29 -7.58
CA ARG A 79 2.94 -9.68 -7.96
C ARG A 79 1.80 -10.00 -7.00
N LEU A 80 1.62 -11.29 -6.65
CA LEU A 80 0.55 -11.70 -5.73
C LEU A 80 0.74 -11.13 -4.32
N ALA A 81 1.98 -11.04 -3.82
CA ALA A 81 2.25 -10.42 -2.54
C ALA A 81 1.82 -8.96 -2.51
N ASN A 82 2.16 -8.20 -3.55
CA ASN A 82 1.75 -6.80 -3.67
C ASN A 82 0.21 -6.67 -3.81
N ILE A 83 -0.45 -7.52 -4.62
CA ILE A 83 -1.91 -7.54 -4.73
C ILE A 83 -2.56 -7.78 -3.36
N LEU A 84 -2.06 -8.76 -2.57
CA LEU A 84 -2.59 -9.06 -1.24
C LEU A 84 -2.37 -7.89 -0.27
N ILE A 85 -1.22 -7.21 -0.33
CA ILE A 85 -0.96 -6.03 0.50
C ILE A 85 -1.98 -4.94 0.18
N PHE A 86 -2.16 -4.58 -1.09
CA PHE A 86 -3.10 -3.52 -1.47
C PHE A 86 -4.58 -3.91 -1.33
N ALA A 87 -4.93 -5.19 -1.42
CA ALA A 87 -6.27 -5.67 -1.11
C ALA A 87 -6.54 -5.75 0.41
N GLY A 88 -5.48 -5.78 1.21
CA GLY A 88 -5.55 -6.00 2.66
C GLY A 88 -6.42 -5.00 3.39
N GLY A 89 -6.33 -3.72 3.03
CA GLY A 89 -7.14 -2.66 3.64
C GLY A 89 -8.64 -2.89 3.45
N ALA A 90 -9.06 -3.10 2.20
CA ALA A 90 -10.45 -3.38 1.88
C ALA A 90 -10.95 -4.69 2.53
N LEU A 91 -10.10 -5.73 2.57
CA LEU A 91 -10.42 -7.00 3.20
C LEU A 91 -10.65 -6.85 4.71
N PHE A 92 -9.80 -6.10 5.41
CA PHE A 92 -9.95 -5.87 6.85
C PHE A 92 -11.21 -5.07 7.16
N ASN A 93 -11.53 -4.04 6.38
CA ASN A 93 -12.78 -3.31 6.52
C ASN A 93 -14.01 -4.21 6.26
N ALA A 94 -13.94 -5.09 5.26
CA ALA A 94 -15.01 -6.05 4.99
C ALA A 94 -15.20 -7.02 6.16
N ILE A 95 -14.13 -7.61 6.68
CA ILE A 95 -14.17 -8.49 7.84
C ILE A 95 -14.75 -7.76 9.05
N ALA A 96 -14.28 -6.54 9.34
CA ALA A 96 -14.78 -5.76 10.47
C ALA A 96 -16.27 -5.42 10.35
N ALA A 97 -16.73 -5.05 9.16
CA ALA A 97 -18.17 -4.81 8.91
C ALA A 97 -19.00 -6.08 9.10
N VAL A 98 -18.53 -7.22 8.56
CA VAL A 98 -19.21 -8.52 8.75
C VAL A 98 -19.26 -8.92 10.23
N VAL A 99 -18.17 -8.72 10.98
CA VAL A 99 -18.14 -9.00 12.42
C VAL A 99 -19.16 -8.15 13.17
N VAL A 100 -19.25 -6.85 12.88
CA VAL A 100 -20.25 -5.97 13.52
C VAL A 100 -21.68 -6.44 13.20
N ILE A 101 -21.96 -6.77 11.94
CA ILE A 101 -23.29 -7.29 11.53
C ILE A 101 -23.60 -8.60 12.28
N TYR A 102 -22.66 -9.53 12.31
CA TYR A 102 -22.82 -10.81 12.99
C TYR A 102 -23.11 -10.64 14.50
N LEU A 103 -22.40 -9.72 15.17
CA LEU A 103 -22.63 -9.44 16.59
C LEU A 103 -24.01 -8.82 16.86
N ILE A 104 -24.52 -8.01 15.93
CA ILE A 104 -25.87 -7.45 16.00
C ILE A 104 -26.92 -8.55 15.81
N GLU A 105 -26.77 -9.38 14.77
CA GLU A 105 -27.72 -10.47 14.47
C GLU A 105 -27.81 -11.50 15.58
N ASN A 106 -26.70 -11.77 16.28
CA ASN A 106 -26.68 -12.66 17.43
C ASN A 106 -27.05 -11.97 18.76
N ASN A 107 -27.57 -10.74 18.72
CA ASN A 107 -27.94 -9.95 19.90
C ASN A 107 -26.81 -9.74 20.94
N THR A 108 -25.56 -9.88 20.52
CA THR A 108 -24.40 -9.65 21.37
C THR A 108 -24.20 -8.16 21.64
N ILE A 109 -24.44 -7.34 20.62
CA ILE A 109 -24.46 -5.88 20.73
C ILE A 109 -25.79 -5.33 20.22
N GLN A 110 -26.28 -4.25 20.86
CA GLN A 110 -27.48 -3.58 20.38
C GLN A 110 -27.16 -2.66 19.20
N PRO A 111 -28.00 -2.69 18.14
CA PRO A 111 -27.82 -1.77 17.02
C PRO A 111 -27.98 -0.32 17.49
N ASN A 112 -27.04 0.52 17.11
CA ASN A 112 -27.05 1.94 17.45
C ASN A 112 -26.46 2.78 16.32
N LEU A 113 -26.47 4.10 16.47
CA LEU A 113 -25.98 5.01 15.44
C LEU A 113 -24.51 4.71 15.03
N ALA A 114 -23.64 4.41 15.99
CA ALA A 114 -22.23 4.17 15.71
C ALA A 114 -22.03 2.88 14.89
N THR A 115 -22.74 1.80 15.22
CA THR A 115 -22.69 0.53 14.48
C THR A 115 -23.21 0.68 13.06
N TYR A 116 -24.32 1.42 12.85
CA TYR A 116 -24.83 1.72 11.51
C TYR A 116 -23.84 2.55 10.70
N GLN A 117 -23.31 3.63 11.29
CA GLN A 117 -22.31 4.45 10.64
C GLN A 117 -21.05 3.68 10.30
N PHE A 118 -20.56 2.85 11.23
CA PHE A 118 -19.37 2.02 11.00
C PHE A 118 -19.57 1.06 9.82
N THR A 119 -20.66 0.32 9.79
CA THR A 119 -20.95 -0.63 8.72
C THR A 119 -21.12 0.10 7.37
N TYR A 120 -21.94 1.15 7.35
CA TYR A 120 -22.19 1.91 6.13
C TYR A 120 -20.94 2.56 5.57
N PHE A 121 -20.17 3.26 6.40
CA PHE A 121 -18.94 3.90 5.96
C PHE A 121 -17.81 2.92 5.67
N SER A 122 -17.79 1.73 6.28
CA SER A 122 -16.86 0.67 5.88
C SER A 122 -17.12 0.21 4.45
N LEU A 123 -18.39 -0.01 4.06
CA LEU A 123 -18.74 -0.35 2.68
C LEU A 123 -18.39 0.78 1.69
N TYR A 124 -18.66 2.02 2.07
CA TYR A 124 -18.27 3.19 1.30
C TYR A 124 -16.74 3.25 1.11
N TYR A 125 -15.98 3.03 2.20
CA TYR A 125 -14.51 3.06 2.17
C TYR A 125 -13.95 1.95 1.28
N ILE A 126 -14.47 0.72 1.37
CA ILE A 126 -14.12 -0.41 0.51
C ILE A 126 -14.37 -0.06 -0.96
N PHE A 127 -15.54 0.51 -1.27
CA PHE A 127 -15.88 0.88 -2.65
C PHE A 127 -14.86 1.86 -3.23
N PHE A 128 -14.55 2.95 -2.52
CA PHE A 128 -13.60 3.96 -3.01
C PHE A 128 -12.15 3.48 -3.01
N ALA A 129 -11.74 2.66 -2.06
CA ALA A 129 -10.42 2.05 -2.06
C ALA A 129 -10.20 1.15 -3.28
N LEU A 130 -11.22 0.36 -3.63
CA LEU A 130 -11.15 -0.58 -4.76
C LEU A 130 -11.51 0.04 -6.12
N LEU A 131 -12.15 1.20 -6.15
CA LEU A 131 -12.42 1.93 -7.40
C LEU A 131 -11.09 2.36 -8.04
N PRO A 132 -10.77 1.92 -9.27
CA PRO A 132 -9.45 2.14 -9.85
C PRO A 132 -9.28 3.60 -10.35
N MET A 133 -8.91 4.49 -9.45
CA MET A 133 -8.75 5.92 -9.69
C MET A 133 -7.30 6.40 -9.48
N PRO A 134 -6.76 7.24 -10.39
CA PRO A 134 -5.58 8.03 -10.10
C PRO A 134 -5.95 9.24 -9.22
N TYR A 135 -5.07 9.60 -8.29
CA TYR A 135 -5.22 10.80 -7.47
C TYR A 135 -4.33 11.95 -7.96
N PRO A 136 -4.67 13.20 -7.64
CA PRO A 136 -3.77 14.34 -7.83
C PRO A 136 -2.44 14.10 -7.11
N GLY A 137 -1.34 14.54 -7.72
CA GLY A 137 0.01 14.30 -7.16
C GLY A 137 0.59 12.93 -7.52
N GLY A 138 -0.13 12.14 -8.34
CA GLY A 138 0.37 10.90 -8.95
C GLY A 138 0.28 9.67 -8.05
N SER A 139 -0.37 9.74 -6.88
CA SER A 139 -0.80 8.57 -6.13
C SER A 139 -1.99 7.88 -6.81
N SER A 140 -2.35 6.70 -6.36
CA SER A 140 -3.48 5.94 -6.92
C SER A 140 -4.19 5.20 -5.81
N SER A 141 -5.49 4.91 -6.03
CA SER A 141 -6.24 4.00 -5.15
C SER A 141 -5.65 2.60 -5.14
N ASP A 142 -5.92 1.82 -4.10
CA ASP A 142 -5.51 0.41 -4.03
C ASP A 142 -6.03 -0.39 -5.22
N GLY A 143 -7.28 -0.18 -5.59
CA GLY A 143 -7.90 -0.83 -6.76
C GLY A 143 -7.18 -0.51 -8.07
N LYS A 144 -6.67 0.71 -8.22
CA LYS A 144 -5.87 1.07 -9.41
C LYS A 144 -4.53 0.36 -9.42
N ILE A 145 -3.85 0.30 -8.28
CA ILE A 145 -2.57 -0.42 -8.14
C ILE A 145 -2.78 -1.92 -8.40
N ILE A 146 -3.80 -2.51 -7.80
CA ILE A 146 -4.17 -3.93 -8.02
C ILE A 146 -4.46 -4.19 -9.50
N LEU A 147 -5.25 -3.35 -10.15
CA LEU A 147 -5.61 -3.50 -11.56
C LEU A 147 -4.38 -3.43 -12.47
N ASP A 148 -3.46 -2.49 -12.20
CA ASP A 148 -2.23 -2.35 -12.96
C ASP A 148 -1.31 -3.57 -12.76
N LEU A 149 -1.20 -4.06 -11.53
CA LEU A 149 -0.47 -5.29 -11.22
C LEU A 149 -1.08 -6.53 -11.95
N ILE A 150 -2.41 -6.67 -11.95
CA ILE A 150 -3.10 -7.77 -12.65
C ILE A 150 -2.83 -7.69 -14.16
N ARG A 151 -2.95 -6.51 -14.73
CA ARG A 151 -2.77 -6.28 -16.17
C ARG A 151 -1.31 -6.23 -16.60
N ASN A 152 -0.37 -6.36 -15.67
CA ASN A 152 1.07 -6.20 -15.89
C ASN A 152 1.43 -4.90 -16.61
N LYS A 153 0.65 -3.83 -16.38
CA LYS A 153 0.89 -2.51 -16.94
C LYS A 153 1.94 -1.77 -16.14
N LYS A 154 2.78 -1.01 -16.83
CA LYS A 154 3.63 -0.01 -16.18
C LYS A 154 2.74 1.00 -15.45
N GLN A 155 3.06 1.28 -14.19
CA GLN A 155 2.44 2.39 -13.46
C GLN A 155 2.94 3.71 -14.03
N LEU A 156 2.14 4.76 -13.93
CA LEU A 156 2.55 6.10 -14.39
C LEU A 156 3.84 6.53 -13.64
N GLY A 157 4.90 6.81 -14.40
CA GLY A 157 6.22 7.14 -13.86
C GLY A 157 7.01 5.93 -13.32
N GLU A 158 6.59 4.70 -13.62
CA GLU A 158 7.33 3.49 -13.24
C GLU A 158 8.67 3.40 -13.98
N ARG A 159 9.75 3.25 -13.22
CA ARG A 159 11.09 3.03 -13.74
C ARG A 159 11.42 1.55 -13.77
N THR A 160 12.14 1.11 -14.81
CA THR A 160 12.59 -0.27 -14.91
C THR A 160 14.10 -0.33 -14.70
N TYR A 161 14.54 -1.17 -13.80
CA TYR A 161 15.95 -1.49 -13.58
C TYR A 161 16.20 -2.91 -14.05
N ARG A 162 17.33 -3.16 -14.72
CA ARG A 162 17.73 -4.49 -15.20
C ARG A 162 19.06 -4.87 -14.64
N ILE A 163 19.19 -6.11 -14.21
CA ILE A 163 20.47 -6.69 -13.83
C ILE A 163 20.80 -7.72 -14.89
N GLN A 164 21.96 -7.58 -15.48
CA GLN A 164 22.46 -8.53 -16.49
C GLN A 164 23.99 -8.65 -16.44
N TRP A 165 24.46 -9.83 -16.81
CA TRP A 165 25.89 -10.07 -16.98
C TRP A 165 26.38 -9.46 -18.29
N ASN A 166 27.45 -8.67 -18.22
CA ASN A 166 28.18 -8.17 -19.41
C ASN A 166 29.37 -9.09 -19.69
N ASN A 167 29.30 -9.78 -20.83
CA ASN A 167 30.33 -10.75 -21.22
C ASN A 167 31.65 -10.08 -21.62
N GLU A 168 31.62 -8.85 -22.13
CA GLU A 168 32.81 -8.11 -22.57
C GLU A 168 33.61 -7.60 -21.38
N GLU A 169 32.93 -6.98 -20.43
CA GLU A 169 33.56 -6.41 -19.22
C GLU A 169 33.68 -7.40 -18.07
N LYS A 170 33.05 -8.59 -18.19
CA LYS A 170 32.99 -9.63 -17.14
C LYS A 170 32.49 -9.09 -15.80
N GLN A 171 31.40 -8.31 -15.87
CA GLN A 171 30.78 -7.68 -14.70
C GLN A 171 29.27 -7.79 -14.75
N TRP A 172 28.64 -7.73 -13.57
CA TRP A 172 27.21 -7.58 -13.42
C TRP A 172 26.83 -6.10 -13.52
N CYS A 173 25.99 -5.76 -14.50
CA CYS A 173 25.57 -4.39 -14.75
C CYS A 173 24.13 -4.17 -14.25
N VAL A 174 23.94 -3.09 -13.51
CA VAL A 174 22.63 -2.55 -13.18
C VAL A 174 22.33 -1.41 -14.17
N LEU A 175 21.26 -1.57 -14.96
CA LEU A 175 20.87 -0.63 -16.01
C LEU A 175 19.53 0.02 -15.66
N ASN A 176 19.34 1.27 -16.11
CA ASN A 176 18.07 1.99 -16.01
C ASN A 176 17.12 1.69 -17.21
N ASP A 177 15.98 2.42 -17.28
CA ASP A 177 15.02 2.32 -18.40
C ASP A 177 15.63 2.58 -19.77
N ASP A 178 16.57 3.52 -19.85
CA ASP A 178 17.24 3.96 -21.07
C ASP A 178 18.44 3.07 -21.43
N GLN A 179 18.62 1.95 -20.71
CA GLN A 179 19.77 1.04 -20.82
C GLN A 179 21.13 1.69 -20.47
N GLU A 180 21.10 2.79 -19.75
CA GLU A 180 22.31 3.40 -19.23
C GLU A 180 22.78 2.66 -17.97
N LEU A 181 24.10 2.56 -17.85
CA LEU A 181 24.75 1.93 -16.70
C LEU A 181 24.55 2.77 -15.43
N VAL A 182 23.85 2.23 -14.46
CA VAL A 182 23.75 2.83 -13.12
C VAL A 182 25.01 2.50 -12.31
N GLN A 183 25.39 1.22 -12.30
CA GLN A 183 26.60 0.74 -11.63
C GLN A 183 26.94 -0.69 -12.09
N ALA A 184 28.25 -1.03 -12.08
CA ALA A 184 28.75 -2.38 -12.37
C ALA A 184 29.42 -3.00 -11.13
N PHE A 185 29.38 -4.33 -11.03
CA PHE A 185 29.90 -5.11 -9.91
C PHE A 185 30.53 -6.41 -10.41
N GLU A 186 31.54 -6.88 -9.71
CA GLU A 186 32.16 -8.19 -9.98
C GLU A 186 31.27 -9.34 -9.44
N ASP A 187 30.53 -9.08 -8.37
CA ASP A 187 29.70 -10.05 -7.68
C ASP A 187 28.19 -9.82 -7.93
N GLU A 188 27.46 -10.92 -8.19
CA GLU A 188 26.01 -10.90 -8.45
C GLU A 188 25.22 -10.39 -7.24
N GLU A 189 25.60 -10.79 -6.02
CA GLU A 189 24.88 -10.46 -4.82
C GLU A 189 24.94 -8.94 -4.53
N GLN A 190 26.11 -8.33 -4.78
CA GLN A 190 26.27 -6.88 -4.65
C GLN A 190 25.46 -6.13 -5.70
N ALA A 191 25.43 -6.61 -6.95
CA ALA A 191 24.61 -6.03 -8.01
C ALA A 191 23.11 -6.11 -7.67
N LEU A 192 22.65 -7.27 -7.19
CA LEU A 192 21.28 -7.48 -6.73
C LEU A 192 20.92 -6.52 -5.58
N THR A 193 21.77 -6.42 -4.57
CA THR A 193 21.56 -5.54 -3.42
C THR A 193 21.41 -4.10 -3.86
N LYS A 194 22.31 -3.63 -4.73
CA LYS A 194 22.26 -2.25 -5.26
C LYS A 194 21.04 -2.00 -6.12
N ALA A 195 20.68 -2.93 -6.98
CA ALA A 195 19.50 -2.81 -7.82
C ALA A 195 18.21 -2.75 -7.00
N HIS A 196 18.12 -3.54 -5.93
CA HIS A 196 17.01 -3.47 -4.97
C HIS A 196 16.93 -2.10 -4.28
N GLU A 197 18.06 -1.58 -3.81
CA GLU A 197 18.13 -0.26 -3.17
C GLU A 197 17.65 0.84 -4.12
N VAL A 198 18.16 0.84 -5.36
CA VAL A 198 17.79 1.86 -6.37
C VAL A 198 16.33 1.73 -6.78
N ALA A 199 15.84 0.51 -7.03
CA ALA A 199 14.45 0.29 -7.38
C ALA A 199 13.49 0.71 -6.24
N GLN A 200 13.84 0.39 -5.00
CA GLN A 200 13.09 0.76 -3.82
C GLN A 200 13.03 2.29 -3.60
N SER A 201 14.13 2.99 -3.82
CA SER A 201 14.23 4.45 -3.66
C SER A 201 13.49 5.23 -4.75
N ASN A 202 13.24 4.60 -5.90
CA ASN A 202 12.64 5.23 -7.08
C ASN A 202 11.26 4.67 -7.43
N ARG A 203 10.42 4.40 -6.42
CA ARG A 203 9.05 3.91 -6.63
C ARG A 203 8.16 4.93 -7.36
N PRO A 204 7.24 4.46 -8.21
CA PRO A 204 7.03 3.07 -8.61
C PRO A 204 8.15 2.57 -9.51
N SER A 205 8.60 1.34 -9.29
CA SER A 205 9.67 0.76 -10.10
C SER A 205 9.51 -0.75 -10.26
N ARG A 206 10.21 -1.28 -11.25
CA ARG A 206 10.29 -2.72 -11.54
C ARG A 206 11.75 -3.11 -11.67
N LEU A 207 12.13 -4.20 -11.02
CA LEU A 207 13.44 -4.79 -11.12
C LEU A 207 13.34 -6.10 -11.88
N ILE A 208 14.14 -6.25 -12.95
CA ILE A 208 14.18 -7.43 -13.81
C ILE A 208 15.58 -8.03 -13.74
N ASN A 209 15.67 -9.29 -13.33
CA ASN A 209 16.91 -10.07 -13.37
C ASN A 209 16.97 -10.85 -14.69
N ILE A 210 18.01 -10.62 -15.48
CA ILE A 210 18.20 -11.27 -16.79
C ILE A 210 19.40 -12.21 -16.70
N LYS A 211 19.15 -13.51 -16.90
CA LYS A 211 20.19 -14.54 -16.99
C LYS A 211 20.09 -15.24 -18.36
N ASN A 212 21.22 -15.34 -19.04
CA ASN A 212 21.30 -15.95 -20.38
C ASN A 212 20.28 -15.37 -21.38
N GLY A 213 20.05 -14.05 -21.34
CA GLY A 213 19.12 -13.36 -22.21
C GLY A 213 17.63 -13.57 -21.90
N LYS A 214 17.30 -14.23 -20.80
CA LYS A 214 15.91 -14.48 -20.34
C LYS A 214 15.64 -13.79 -19.02
N GLU A 215 14.44 -13.22 -18.90
CA GLU A 215 13.95 -12.72 -17.61
C GLU A 215 13.71 -13.89 -16.67
N VAL A 216 14.47 -13.96 -15.58
CA VAL A 216 14.40 -15.04 -14.59
C VAL A 216 13.52 -14.64 -13.42
N GLU A 217 13.58 -13.36 -13.02
CA GLU A 217 12.87 -12.84 -11.89
C GLU A 217 12.42 -11.41 -12.17
N VAL A 218 11.17 -11.11 -11.82
CA VAL A 218 10.61 -9.76 -11.89
C VAL A 218 10.06 -9.37 -10.53
N GLN A 219 10.62 -8.31 -9.95
CA GLN A 219 10.14 -7.76 -8.68
C GLN A 219 9.51 -6.39 -8.91
N ASN A 220 8.34 -6.17 -8.30
CA ASN A 220 7.61 -4.91 -8.43
C ASN A 220 7.73 -4.12 -7.13
N TYR A 221 7.97 -2.82 -7.26
CA TYR A 221 7.97 -1.83 -6.17
C TYR A 221 6.88 -0.79 -6.49
N PRO A 222 5.61 -1.12 -6.23
CA PRO A 222 4.51 -0.22 -6.53
C PRO A 222 4.63 1.09 -5.74
N ARG A 223 3.99 2.14 -6.25
CA ARG A 223 3.93 3.41 -5.57
C ARG A 223 3.22 3.23 -4.22
N ILE A 224 3.89 3.68 -3.17
CA ILE A 224 3.27 3.81 -1.85
C ILE A 224 2.51 5.15 -1.89
N PRO A 225 1.23 5.20 -1.54
CA PRO A 225 0.50 6.46 -1.43
C PRO A 225 1.24 7.40 -0.47
N LEU A 226 1.31 8.68 -0.82
CA LEU A 226 1.93 9.74 0.01
C LEU A 226 0.99 10.19 1.11
#